data_f9907c40575c6b8e2fdd8ddbe3e17339
#
_entry.id   f9907c40575c6b8e2fdd8ddbe3e17339
#
_cell.length_a   1.000
_cell.length_b   1.000
_cell.length_c   1.000
_cell.angle_alpha   90.00
_cell.angle_beta   90.00
_cell.angle_gamma   90.00
#
_symmetry.space_group_name_H-M   'P 1'
#
loop_
_entity.id
_entity.type
_entity.pdbx_description
1 polymer ?
#
loop_
_entity_poly.entity_id
_entity_poly.type
_entity_poly.pdbx_seq_one_letter_code
_entity_poly.pdbx_strand_id
1 'polypeptide(L)'
;RYEHFLEDHNIINVLANNLPAPFDRFLARSLMKGSQVFTHRYQDALIDAWVVFYNPVPMAEKLPRRLDEYHIRRLGEEFAHFHQTCDEISATLPPSSKTLDTDLDHLMEIVNSEFGRYEHRQFEDEIRRQITLFRQAEAELQAEAFNKVPVFVDWNIGNFSVTGDVRLFSRWDYDWFRMASRILDFYFLSRVVSDAGDRTVFSYNIGPLSEDRFLLFLKHYHAVYPLTEQEIRFLPEVYRFFILKYVIMDGRYFFHEIYASKLQKEAYSTYFPSIESGFDAEKVLVSLGF
;
A
#
# COMPACT_ATOMS: atom_id res chain seq x y z
N ARG A 1 0.77 -6.34 15.82
CA ARG A 1 0.14 -6.42 17.18
C ARG A 1 -1.37 -6.65 17.00
N TYR A 2 -1.98 -7.43 17.90
CA TYR A 2 -3.42 -7.76 17.81
C TYR A 2 -4.31 -6.53 17.87
N GLU A 3 -3.96 -5.57 18.68
CA GLU A 3 -4.67 -4.29 18.84
C GLU A 3 -4.75 -3.53 17.52
N HIS A 4 -3.64 -3.43 16.78
CA HIS A 4 -3.61 -2.79 15.46
C HIS A 4 -4.45 -3.54 14.43
N PHE A 5 -4.42 -4.87 14.48
CA PHE A 5 -5.25 -5.71 13.63
C PHE A 5 -6.76 -5.46 13.87
N LEU A 6 -7.20 -5.40 15.14
CA LEU A 6 -8.59 -5.06 15.47
C LEU A 6 -8.95 -3.62 15.08
N GLU A 7 -8.05 -2.69 15.33
CA GLU A 7 -8.22 -1.28 14.96
C GLU A 7 -8.44 -1.12 13.45
N ASP A 8 -7.56 -1.69 12.64
CA ASP A 8 -7.67 -1.66 11.19
C ASP A 8 -9.02 -2.23 10.70
N HIS A 9 -9.44 -3.40 11.21
CA HIS A 9 -10.71 -4.01 10.81
C HIS A 9 -11.94 -3.23 11.28
N ASN A 10 -11.88 -2.57 12.43
CA ASN A 10 -12.93 -1.67 12.87
C ASN A 10 -13.03 -0.43 11.96
N ILE A 11 -11.89 0.17 11.59
CA ILE A 11 -11.87 1.30 10.65
C ILE A 11 -12.45 0.87 9.29
N ILE A 12 -12.03 -0.28 8.76
CA ILE A 12 -12.55 -0.83 7.49
C ILE A 12 -14.06 -1.03 7.54
N ASN A 13 -14.60 -1.55 8.64
CA ASN A 13 -16.04 -1.74 8.77
C ASN A 13 -16.80 -0.41 8.81
N VAL A 14 -16.29 0.60 9.53
CA VAL A 14 -16.87 1.95 9.53
C VAL A 14 -16.78 2.55 8.13
N LEU A 15 -15.64 2.44 7.46
CA LEU A 15 -15.45 2.87 6.08
C LEU A 15 -16.47 2.21 5.16
N ALA A 16 -16.58 0.88 5.17
CA ALA A 16 -17.51 0.12 4.33
C ALA A 16 -18.99 0.49 4.55
N ASN A 17 -19.34 0.98 5.75
CA ASN A 17 -20.70 1.45 6.05
C ASN A 17 -20.94 2.90 5.64
N ASN A 18 -19.90 3.71 5.54
CA ASN A 18 -20.00 5.14 5.26
C ASN A 18 -19.72 5.49 3.79
N LEU A 19 -19.12 4.57 3.02
CA LEU A 19 -18.89 4.79 1.59
C LEU A 19 -20.23 4.99 0.87
N PRO A 20 -20.41 6.12 0.14
CA PRO A 20 -21.58 6.33 -0.71
C PRO A 20 -21.48 5.54 -2.01
N ALA A 21 -22.58 5.43 -2.74
CA ALA A 21 -22.55 4.92 -4.10
C ALA A 21 -21.60 5.78 -4.99
N PRO A 22 -20.84 5.19 -5.89
CA PRO A 22 -20.91 3.79 -6.33
C PRO A 22 -20.08 2.80 -5.47
N PHE A 23 -19.40 3.24 -4.41
CA PHE A 23 -18.49 2.43 -3.61
C PHE A 23 -19.14 1.77 -2.38
N ASP A 24 -20.46 1.93 -2.18
CA ASP A 24 -21.21 1.42 -1.02
C ASP A 24 -21.15 -0.09 -0.82
N ARG A 25 -20.76 -0.84 -1.85
CA ARG A 25 -20.59 -2.30 -1.84
C ARG A 25 -19.18 -2.76 -2.17
N PHE A 26 -18.24 -1.83 -2.30
CA PHE A 26 -16.90 -2.14 -2.77
C PHE A 26 -16.10 -2.97 -1.76
N LEU A 27 -16.25 -2.73 -0.46
CA LEU A 27 -15.46 -3.40 0.58
C LEU A 27 -16.20 -4.59 1.19
N ALA A 28 -15.49 -5.71 1.35
CA ALA A 28 -15.95 -6.83 2.17
C ALA A 28 -16.05 -6.37 3.65
N ARG A 29 -17.20 -6.65 4.28
CA ARG A 29 -17.45 -6.32 5.68
C ARG A 29 -17.13 -7.49 6.56
N SER A 30 -16.39 -7.26 7.65
CA SER A 30 -16.13 -8.28 8.65
C SER A 30 -17.43 -8.67 9.38
N LEU A 31 -17.55 -9.94 9.77
CA LEU A 31 -18.63 -10.36 10.68
C LEU A 31 -18.44 -9.68 12.04
N MET A 32 -19.57 -9.29 12.64
CA MET A 32 -19.59 -8.63 13.93
C MET A 32 -20.15 -9.53 15.02
N LYS A 33 -19.61 -9.43 16.23
CA LYS A 33 -20.19 -9.99 17.46
C LYS A 33 -20.54 -8.80 18.37
N GLY A 34 -21.81 -8.42 18.36
CA GLY A 34 -22.22 -7.14 18.97
C GLY A 34 -21.62 -5.96 18.22
N SER A 35 -20.92 -5.07 18.93
CA SER A 35 -20.23 -3.90 18.37
C SER A 35 -18.78 -4.15 17.97
N GLN A 36 -18.26 -5.37 18.13
CA GLN A 36 -16.87 -5.71 17.87
C GLN A 36 -16.74 -6.61 16.65
N VAL A 37 -15.62 -6.51 15.93
CA VAL A 37 -15.26 -7.45 14.87
C VAL A 37 -15.12 -8.84 15.46
N PHE A 38 -15.79 -9.82 14.84
CA PHE A 38 -15.67 -11.21 15.26
C PHE A 38 -14.32 -11.76 14.82
N THR A 39 -13.47 -12.06 15.80
CA THR A 39 -12.15 -12.65 15.59
C THR A 39 -12.05 -13.99 16.30
N HIS A 40 -11.30 -14.90 15.72
CA HIS A 40 -10.94 -16.17 16.33
C HIS A 40 -9.43 -16.33 16.35
N ARG A 41 -8.86 -16.67 17.51
CA ARG A 41 -7.45 -17.05 17.59
C ARG A 41 -7.33 -18.54 17.35
N TYR A 42 -6.61 -18.92 16.31
CA TYR A 42 -6.18 -20.28 16.08
C TYR A 42 -4.77 -20.45 16.60
N GLN A 43 -4.55 -21.42 17.46
CA GLN A 43 -3.24 -21.68 18.05
C GLN A 43 -3.00 -23.19 18.14
N ASP A 44 -1.88 -23.64 17.56
CA ASP A 44 -1.36 -24.99 17.73
C ASP A 44 0.16 -24.94 17.99
N ALA A 45 0.86 -26.09 17.85
CA ALA A 45 2.30 -26.16 18.10
C ALA A 45 3.16 -25.39 17.06
N LEU A 46 2.60 -25.07 15.89
CA LEU A 46 3.33 -24.48 14.75
C LEU A 46 2.76 -23.11 14.32
N ILE A 47 1.48 -22.86 14.61
CA ILE A 47 0.73 -21.70 14.11
C ILE A 47 0.07 -21.00 15.28
N ASP A 48 0.25 -19.68 15.35
CA ASP A 48 -0.53 -18.78 16.18
C ASP A 48 -1.05 -17.65 15.27
N ALA A 49 -2.34 -17.72 14.94
CA ALA A 49 -2.94 -16.84 13.95
C ALA A 49 -4.27 -16.27 14.42
N TRP A 50 -4.55 -15.04 14.01
CA TRP A 50 -5.86 -14.41 14.19
C TRP A 50 -6.65 -14.54 12.89
N VAL A 51 -7.92 -14.91 13.01
CA VAL A 51 -8.82 -15.16 11.88
C VAL A 51 -9.97 -14.16 11.96
N VAL A 52 -10.20 -13.45 10.87
CA VAL A 52 -11.38 -12.61 10.66
C VAL A 52 -12.26 -13.24 9.60
N PHE A 53 -13.56 -13.17 9.82
CA PHE A 53 -14.55 -13.69 8.89
C PHE A 53 -15.25 -12.52 8.21
N TYR A 54 -15.39 -12.60 6.90
CA TYR A 54 -16.05 -11.59 6.09
C TYR A 54 -17.36 -12.08 5.51
N ASN A 55 -18.29 -11.17 5.30
CA ASN A 55 -19.43 -11.43 4.45
C ASN A 55 -18.95 -11.73 3.03
N PRO A 56 -19.60 -12.67 2.32
CA PRO A 56 -19.27 -12.95 0.93
C PRO A 56 -19.36 -11.68 0.09
N VAL A 57 -18.35 -11.47 -0.76
CA VAL A 57 -18.30 -10.35 -1.70
C VAL A 57 -18.56 -10.88 -3.10
N PRO A 58 -19.55 -10.34 -3.83
CA PRO A 58 -19.73 -10.70 -5.22
C PRO A 58 -18.52 -10.26 -6.03
N MET A 59 -18.05 -11.13 -6.92
CA MET A 59 -17.00 -10.81 -7.87
C MET A 59 -17.62 -10.52 -9.24
N ALA A 60 -17.19 -9.45 -9.89
CA ALA A 60 -17.52 -9.19 -11.28
C ALA A 60 -16.37 -9.65 -12.21
N GLU A 61 -15.79 -8.78 -12.98
CA GLU A 61 -14.73 -9.14 -13.92
C GLU A 61 -13.35 -9.00 -13.27
N LYS A 62 -12.40 -9.81 -13.73
CA LYS A 62 -10.98 -9.65 -13.40
C LYS A 62 -10.31 -8.85 -14.50
N LEU A 63 -9.44 -7.94 -14.09
CA LEU A 63 -8.57 -7.24 -15.02
C LEU A 63 -7.65 -8.22 -15.77
N PRO A 64 -7.35 -7.98 -17.05
CA PRO A 64 -6.32 -8.73 -17.75
C PRO A 64 -4.94 -8.46 -17.12
N ARG A 65 -4.05 -9.47 -17.17
CA ARG A 65 -2.71 -9.34 -16.59
C ARG A 65 -1.89 -8.16 -17.12
N ARG A 66 -2.09 -7.81 -18.38
CA ARG A 66 -1.51 -6.62 -19.00
C ARG A 66 -2.64 -5.74 -19.50
N LEU A 67 -2.73 -4.56 -18.96
CA LEU A 67 -3.79 -3.60 -19.29
C LEU A 67 -3.49 -2.93 -20.64
N ASP A 68 -4.51 -2.58 -21.40
CA ASP A 68 -4.39 -1.62 -22.49
C ASP A 68 -4.55 -0.18 -21.98
N GLU A 69 -4.38 0.81 -22.84
CA GLU A 69 -4.49 2.22 -22.46
C GLU A 69 -5.88 2.59 -21.94
N TYR A 70 -6.94 1.97 -22.46
CA TYR A 70 -8.31 2.23 -22.00
C TYR A 70 -8.45 1.84 -20.53
N HIS A 71 -8.00 0.63 -20.15
CA HIS A 71 -8.03 0.18 -18.77
C HIS A 71 -7.20 1.08 -17.86
N ILE A 72 -6.01 1.49 -18.29
CA ILE A 72 -5.12 2.36 -17.49
C ILE A 72 -5.79 3.71 -17.20
N ARG A 73 -6.36 4.34 -18.24
CA ARG A 73 -7.08 5.63 -18.12
C ARG A 73 -8.25 5.53 -17.15
N ARG A 74 -9.10 4.51 -17.36
CA ARG A 74 -10.27 4.27 -16.50
C ARG A 74 -9.87 3.99 -15.05
N LEU A 75 -8.85 3.17 -14.82
CA LEU A 75 -8.34 2.92 -13.46
C LEU A 75 -7.80 4.20 -12.80
N GLY A 76 -7.08 5.05 -13.53
CA GLY A 76 -6.63 6.34 -13.01
C GLY A 76 -7.81 7.18 -12.50
N GLU A 77 -8.86 7.32 -13.29
CA GLU A 77 -10.09 8.03 -12.92
C GLU A 77 -10.80 7.37 -11.72
N GLU A 78 -10.98 6.05 -11.74
CA GLU A 78 -11.69 5.31 -10.69
C GLU A 78 -10.95 5.37 -9.33
N PHE A 79 -9.63 5.20 -9.34
CA PHE A 79 -8.85 5.34 -8.11
C PHE A 79 -8.86 6.77 -7.58
N ALA A 80 -8.86 7.77 -8.45
CA ALA A 80 -8.98 9.16 -8.04
C ALA A 80 -10.34 9.43 -7.37
N HIS A 81 -11.43 8.98 -7.97
CA HIS A 81 -12.77 9.07 -7.37
C HIS A 81 -12.87 8.32 -6.04
N PHE A 82 -12.29 7.12 -5.97
CA PHE A 82 -12.27 6.35 -4.72
C PHE A 82 -11.52 7.07 -3.61
N HIS A 83 -10.30 7.55 -3.88
CA HIS A 83 -9.51 8.29 -2.89
C HIS A 83 -10.15 9.62 -2.51
N GLN A 84 -10.76 10.34 -3.45
CA GLN A 84 -11.51 11.56 -3.16
C GLN A 84 -12.71 11.27 -2.24
N THR A 85 -13.46 10.21 -2.54
CA THR A 85 -14.58 9.77 -1.67
C THR A 85 -14.09 9.38 -0.27
N CYS A 86 -12.95 8.67 -0.18
CA CYS A 86 -12.34 8.35 1.10
C CYS A 86 -11.90 9.59 1.88
N ASP A 87 -11.37 10.61 1.20
CA ASP A 87 -10.98 11.88 1.82
C ASP A 87 -12.21 12.64 2.39
N GLU A 88 -13.27 12.74 1.63
CA GLU A 88 -14.53 13.40 2.04
C GLU A 88 -15.14 12.78 3.32
N ILE A 89 -14.99 11.49 3.53
CA ILE A 89 -15.52 10.79 4.71
C ILE A 89 -14.49 10.53 5.80
N SER A 90 -13.22 10.86 5.57
CA SER A 90 -12.11 10.52 6.49
C SER A 90 -12.33 11.02 7.92
N ALA A 91 -12.92 12.20 8.08
CA ALA A 91 -13.26 12.78 9.39
C ALA A 91 -14.31 11.96 10.18
N THR A 92 -15.06 11.07 9.53
CA THR A 92 -16.04 10.18 10.17
C THR A 92 -15.46 8.85 10.61
N LEU A 93 -14.21 8.56 10.23
CA LEU A 93 -13.54 7.32 10.54
C LEU A 93 -12.85 7.39 11.91
N PRO A 94 -12.74 6.25 12.63
CA PRO A 94 -11.96 6.20 13.83
C PRO A 94 -10.47 6.55 13.56
N PRO A 95 -9.77 7.17 14.51
CA PRO A 95 -8.35 7.42 14.38
C PRO A 95 -7.57 6.10 14.34
N SER A 96 -6.46 6.10 13.62
CA SER A 96 -5.48 4.99 13.65
C SER A 96 -4.29 5.35 14.51
N SER A 97 -3.87 4.41 15.36
CA SER A 97 -2.61 4.53 16.12
C SER A 97 -1.39 4.18 15.28
N LYS A 98 -1.59 3.58 14.12
CA LYS A 98 -0.54 3.14 13.20
C LYS A 98 -0.14 4.25 12.24
N THR A 99 1.09 4.75 12.36
CA THR A 99 1.69 5.75 11.47
C THR A 99 2.90 5.19 10.73
N LEU A 100 3.45 5.92 9.75
CA LEU A 100 4.69 5.52 9.10
C LEU A 100 5.83 5.50 10.11
N ASP A 101 5.92 6.53 10.96
CA ASP A 101 6.93 6.62 12.00
C ASP A 101 6.86 5.51 13.04
N THR A 102 5.66 5.17 13.54
CA THR A 102 5.52 4.07 14.51
C THR A 102 5.95 2.73 13.92
N ASP A 103 5.77 2.51 12.62
CA ASP A 103 6.29 1.32 11.94
C ASP A 103 7.82 1.34 11.84
N LEU A 104 8.42 2.49 11.50
CA LEU A 104 9.88 2.62 11.41
C LEU A 104 10.55 2.53 12.79
N ASP A 105 9.92 3.10 13.83
CA ASP A 105 10.38 2.93 15.22
C ASP A 105 10.32 1.47 15.64
N HIS A 106 9.24 0.76 15.28
CA HIS A 106 9.13 -0.67 15.56
C HIS A 106 10.18 -1.50 14.79
N LEU A 107 10.48 -1.16 13.54
CA LEU A 107 11.59 -1.78 12.81
C LEU A 107 12.92 -1.58 13.57
N MET A 108 13.16 -0.37 14.09
CA MET A 108 14.36 -0.10 14.90
C MET A 108 14.38 -0.87 16.22
N GLU A 109 13.23 -1.05 16.88
CA GLU A 109 13.12 -1.92 18.06
C GLU A 109 13.52 -3.37 17.73
N ILE A 110 13.01 -3.89 16.58
CA ILE A 110 13.36 -5.24 16.09
C ILE A 110 14.86 -5.33 15.82
N VAL A 111 15.44 -4.41 15.06
CA VAL A 111 16.87 -4.39 14.72
C VAL A 111 17.75 -4.34 15.99
N ASN A 112 17.33 -3.59 17.02
CA ASN A 112 18.06 -3.49 18.29
C ASN A 112 17.86 -4.70 19.22
N SER A 113 16.86 -5.55 18.97
CA SER A 113 16.62 -6.76 19.75
C SER A 113 17.72 -7.81 19.55
N GLU A 114 17.85 -8.75 20.48
CA GLU A 114 18.82 -9.85 20.36
C GLU A 114 18.60 -10.65 19.07
N PHE A 115 17.35 -10.96 18.75
CA PHE A 115 16.98 -11.66 17.53
C PHE A 115 17.27 -10.84 16.26
N GLY A 116 16.89 -9.57 16.24
CA GLY A 116 17.10 -8.68 15.10
C GLY A 116 18.60 -8.41 14.83
N ARG A 117 19.41 -8.30 15.88
CA ARG A 117 20.88 -8.23 15.74
C ARG A 117 21.46 -9.44 15.03
N TYR A 118 20.91 -10.62 15.24
CA TYR A 118 21.35 -11.82 14.53
C TYR A 118 20.88 -11.80 13.07
N GLU A 119 19.61 -11.48 12.81
CA GLU A 119 19.00 -11.47 11.48
C GLU A 119 19.55 -10.35 10.58
N HIS A 120 19.69 -9.14 11.13
CA HIS A 120 20.03 -7.93 10.37
C HIS A 120 21.48 -7.46 10.55
N ARG A 121 22.33 -8.23 11.24
CA ARG A 121 23.71 -7.84 11.64
C ARG A 121 24.53 -7.21 10.50
N GLN A 122 24.40 -7.73 9.29
CA GLN A 122 25.20 -7.26 8.13
C GLN A 122 24.63 -5.97 7.51
N PHE A 123 23.40 -5.61 7.84
CA PHE A 123 22.64 -4.54 7.17
C PHE A 123 22.07 -3.51 8.14
N GLU A 124 22.40 -3.59 9.42
CA GLU A 124 21.89 -2.67 10.45
C GLU A 124 22.15 -1.21 10.09
N ASP A 125 23.38 -0.88 9.70
CA ASP A 125 23.76 0.49 9.30
C ASP A 125 22.97 0.96 8.09
N GLU A 126 22.73 0.07 7.12
CA GLU A 126 21.94 0.41 5.94
C GLU A 126 20.47 0.63 6.28
N ILE A 127 19.87 -0.19 7.13
CA ILE A 127 18.49 0.03 7.62
C ILE A 127 18.39 1.40 8.29
N ARG A 128 19.32 1.73 9.19
CA ARG A 128 19.36 3.04 9.87
C ARG A 128 19.51 4.18 8.88
N ARG A 129 20.39 4.03 7.88
CA ARG A 129 20.57 5.02 6.82
C ARG A 129 19.29 5.24 6.03
N GLN A 130 18.60 4.18 5.63
CA GLN A 130 17.37 4.26 4.85
C GLN A 130 16.22 4.91 5.64
N ILE A 131 16.10 4.60 6.94
CA ILE A 131 15.12 5.27 7.82
C ILE A 131 15.45 6.75 7.98
N THR A 132 16.74 7.10 8.11
CA THR A 132 17.16 8.51 8.20
C THR A 132 16.83 9.28 6.94
N LEU A 133 17.11 8.71 5.75
CA LEU A 133 16.77 9.33 4.46
C LEU A 133 15.26 9.54 4.31
N PHE A 134 14.45 8.54 4.68
CA PHE A 134 12.99 8.66 4.68
C PHE A 134 12.53 9.85 5.54
N ARG A 135 12.96 9.92 6.79
CA ARG A 135 12.57 11.00 7.72
C ARG A 135 13.04 12.38 7.29
N GLN A 136 14.21 12.47 6.67
CA GLN A 136 14.69 13.72 6.09
C GLN A 136 13.76 14.19 4.97
N ALA A 137 13.43 13.32 4.01
CA ALA A 137 12.54 13.66 2.92
C ALA A 137 11.10 13.96 3.41
N GLU A 138 10.62 13.23 4.42
CA GLU A 138 9.32 13.49 5.06
C GLU A 138 9.25 14.90 5.65
N ALA A 139 10.30 15.31 6.36
CA ALA A 139 10.40 16.65 6.94
C ALA A 139 10.57 17.73 5.85
N GLU A 140 11.43 17.53 4.86
CA GLU A 140 11.68 18.48 3.76
C GLU A 140 10.43 18.72 2.92
N LEU A 141 9.67 17.68 2.63
CA LEU A 141 8.45 17.74 1.80
C LEU A 141 7.18 17.93 2.65
N GLN A 142 7.31 18.06 3.97
CA GLN A 142 6.19 18.22 4.90
C GLN A 142 5.14 17.10 4.75
N ALA A 143 5.58 15.88 4.51
CA ALA A 143 4.70 14.76 4.18
C ALA A 143 3.77 14.34 5.35
N GLU A 144 4.10 14.67 6.59
CA GLU A 144 3.20 14.50 7.72
C GLU A 144 1.89 15.28 7.59
N ALA A 145 1.90 16.39 6.85
CA ALA A 145 0.74 17.24 6.60
C ALA A 145 -0.13 16.74 5.44
N PHE A 146 0.26 15.69 4.72
CA PHE A 146 -0.58 15.11 3.66
C PHE A 146 -1.87 14.55 4.26
N ASN A 147 -2.99 14.72 3.52
CA ASN A 147 -4.26 14.17 3.94
C ASN A 147 -4.15 12.66 4.16
N LYS A 148 -4.66 12.20 5.30
CA LYS A 148 -4.68 10.78 5.65
C LYS A 148 -6.03 10.19 5.29
N VAL A 149 -6.02 9.29 4.35
CA VAL A 149 -7.20 8.57 3.85
C VAL A 149 -7.01 7.06 4.04
N PRO A 150 -8.08 6.27 3.97
CA PRO A 150 -7.96 4.82 3.85
C PRO A 150 -7.13 4.44 2.62
N VAL A 151 -6.02 3.72 2.82
CA VAL A 151 -5.18 3.15 1.77
C VAL A 151 -4.99 1.66 2.05
N PHE A 152 -4.88 0.88 0.99
CA PHE A 152 -4.83 -0.58 1.09
C PHE A 152 -3.45 -1.14 0.73
N VAL A 153 -2.63 -0.35 0.11
CA VAL A 153 -1.26 -0.65 -0.33
C VAL A 153 -1.19 -1.80 -1.32
N ASP A 154 -1.64 -3.01 -0.95
CA ASP A 154 -1.62 -4.19 -1.82
C ASP A 154 -2.79 -4.19 -2.83
N TRP A 155 -2.58 -3.51 -3.95
CA TRP A 155 -3.50 -3.47 -5.08
C TRP A 155 -3.24 -4.53 -6.14
N ASN A 156 -2.72 -5.69 -5.76
CA ASN A 156 -2.65 -6.82 -6.71
C ASN A 156 -4.03 -7.07 -7.35
N ILE A 157 -4.05 -7.34 -8.66
CA ILE A 157 -5.32 -7.60 -9.38
C ILE A 157 -6.07 -8.84 -8.86
N GLY A 158 -5.43 -9.66 -8.04
CA GLY A 158 -6.07 -10.75 -7.31
C GLY A 158 -6.95 -10.31 -6.14
N ASN A 159 -6.82 -9.05 -5.66
CA ASN A 159 -7.44 -8.55 -4.43
C ASN A 159 -8.67 -7.68 -4.67
N PHE A 160 -9.05 -7.42 -5.92
CA PHE A 160 -10.24 -6.66 -6.27
C PHE A 160 -10.84 -7.12 -7.60
N SER A 161 -12.06 -6.69 -7.88
CA SER A 161 -12.73 -6.89 -9.16
C SER A 161 -13.29 -5.58 -9.71
N VAL A 162 -13.54 -5.55 -11.01
CA VAL A 162 -14.07 -4.40 -11.72
C VAL A 162 -15.31 -4.79 -12.52
N THR A 163 -16.11 -3.81 -12.92
CA THR A 163 -17.18 -4.01 -13.91
C THR A 163 -16.62 -4.03 -15.33
N GLY A 164 -17.42 -4.41 -16.33
CA GLY A 164 -17.02 -4.42 -17.74
C GLY A 164 -16.59 -3.07 -18.30
N ASP A 165 -17.01 -1.96 -17.67
CA ASP A 165 -16.57 -0.59 -17.97
C ASP A 165 -15.43 -0.10 -17.04
N VAL A 166 -14.76 -1.05 -16.36
CA VAL A 166 -13.57 -0.82 -15.51
C VAL A 166 -13.84 0.05 -14.29
N ARG A 167 -15.03 -0.03 -13.67
CA ARG A 167 -15.28 0.58 -12.37
C ARG A 167 -14.92 -0.37 -11.25
N LEU A 168 -14.41 0.14 -10.15
CA LEU A 168 -14.15 -0.64 -8.95
C LEU A 168 -15.46 -1.26 -8.44
N PHE A 169 -15.50 -2.59 -8.32
CA PHE A 169 -16.72 -3.31 -7.98
C PHE A 169 -16.68 -3.98 -6.61
N SER A 170 -15.61 -4.69 -6.29
CA SER A 170 -15.43 -5.32 -4.97
C SER A 170 -13.96 -5.51 -4.64
N ARG A 171 -13.64 -5.48 -3.34
CA ARG A 171 -12.31 -5.67 -2.80
C ARG A 171 -12.34 -6.56 -1.56
N TRP A 172 -11.31 -7.36 -1.41
CA TRP A 172 -10.98 -8.21 -0.26
C TRP A 172 -9.46 -8.16 -0.02
N ASP A 173 -8.99 -8.79 1.06
CA ASP A 173 -7.62 -8.75 1.52
C ASP A 173 -7.17 -7.36 1.99
N TYR A 174 -7.11 -7.21 3.32
CA TYR A 174 -6.86 -5.94 3.98
C TYR A 174 -5.59 -5.95 4.85
N ASP A 175 -4.71 -6.94 4.66
CA ASP A 175 -3.55 -7.15 5.54
C ASP A 175 -2.63 -5.93 5.63
N TRP A 176 -2.57 -5.13 4.57
CA TRP A 176 -1.73 -3.93 4.52
C TRP A 176 -2.51 -2.61 4.62
N PHE A 177 -3.76 -2.68 5.04
CA PHE A 177 -4.59 -1.50 5.27
C PHE A 177 -3.96 -0.54 6.27
N ARG A 178 -4.14 0.75 6.02
CA ARG A 178 -3.78 1.83 6.95
C ARG A 178 -4.49 3.15 6.63
N MET A 179 -4.47 4.05 7.60
CA MET A 179 -4.80 5.47 7.40
C MET A 179 -3.50 6.22 7.09
N ALA A 180 -3.32 6.66 5.84
CA ALA A 180 -2.11 7.34 5.40
C ALA A 180 -2.36 8.19 4.15
N SER A 181 -1.32 8.84 3.62
CA SER A 181 -1.44 9.53 2.34
C SER A 181 -1.80 8.56 1.21
N ARG A 182 -2.72 8.99 0.35
CA ARG A 182 -3.19 8.26 -0.84
C ARG A 182 -2.07 7.73 -1.74
N ILE A 183 -0.94 8.40 -1.76
CA ILE A 183 0.20 8.01 -2.61
C ILE A 183 0.84 6.68 -2.18
N LEU A 184 0.56 6.17 -0.98
CA LEU A 184 1.03 4.85 -0.57
C LEU A 184 0.48 3.71 -1.43
N ASP A 185 -0.69 3.90 -2.06
CA ASP A 185 -1.25 2.94 -2.99
C ASP A 185 -0.52 2.93 -4.35
N PHE A 186 0.21 4.00 -4.68
CA PHE A 186 0.73 4.22 -6.03
C PHE A 186 1.84 3.26 -6.44
N TYR A 187 2.62 2.75 -5.52
CA TYR A 187 3.64 1.76 -5.87
C TYR A 187 2.99 0.49 -6.46
N PHE A 188 1.96 -0.06 -5.81
CA PHE A 188 1.25 -1.23 -6.35
C PHE A 188 0.45 -0.89 -7.59
N LEU A 189 -0.20 0.26 -7.62
CA LEU A 189 -0.91 0.72 -8.83
C LEU A 189 0.03 0.88 -10.02
N SER A 190 1.26 1.34 -9.82
CA SER A 190 2.26 1.39 -10.88
C SER A 190 2.60 0.00 -11.43
N ARG A 191 2.69 -1.01 -10.56
CA ARG A 191 2.93 -2.41 -10.96
C ARG A 191 1.76 -2.98 -11.75
N VAL A 192 0.52 -2.71 -11.32
CA VAL A 192 -0.70 -3.16 -12.01
C VAL A 192 -0.75 -2.63 -13.45
N VAL A 193 -0.39 -1.37 -13.65
CA VAL A 193 -0.42 -0.75 -14.97
C VAL A 193 0.87 -0.94 -15.78
N SER A 194 1.92 -1.50 -15.21
CA SER A 194 3.24 -1.64 -15.84
C SER A 194 3.21 -2.48 -17.13
N ASP A 195 4.24 -2.37 -17.93
CA ASP A 195 4.37 -3.15 -19.16
C ASP A 195 4.51 -4.66 -18.89
N ALA A 196 5.15 -5.01 -17.79
CA ALA A 196 5.22 -6.40 -17.33
C ALA A 196 3.86 -6.93 -16.86
N GLY A 197 2.93 -6.04 -16.50
CA GLY A 197 1.65 -6.38 -15.89
C GLY A 197 1.79 -6.93 -14.47
N ASP A 198 0.66 -7.24 -13.87
CA ASP A 198 0.66 -7.91 -12.56
C ASP A 198 1.10 -9.36 -12.74
N ARG A 199 2.39 -9.58 -12.57
CA ARG A 199 2.96 -10.92 -12.47
C ARG A 199 3.14 -11.24 -11.00
N THR A 200 2.70 -12.42 -10.60
CA THR A 200 2.99 -13.05 -9.31
C THR A 200 4.49 -13.37 -9.15
N VAL A 201 5.36 -12.52 -9.66
CA VAL A 201 6.80 -12.64 -9.45
C VAL A 201 7.11 -11.80 -8.22
N PHE A 202 7.59 -12.46 -7.18
CA PHE A 202 8.12 -11.79 -6.00
C PHE A 202 9.39 -11.01 -6.37
N SER A 203 9.19 -9.83 -6.94
CA SER A 203 10.19 -8.83 -7.23
C SER A 203 9.57 -7.46 -7.09
N TYR A 204 10.23 -6.57 -6.36
CA TYR A 204 9.72 -5.27 -5.99
C TYR A 204 10.66 -4.16 -6.45
N ASN A 205 11.03 -4.13 -7.75
CA ASN A 205 11.85 -3.04 -8.28
C ASN A 205 11.05 -1.75 -8.46
N ILE A 206 11.75 -0.60 -8.48
CA ILE A 206 11.16 0.74 -8.60
C ILE A 206 10.70 1.07 -10.03
N GLY A 207 11.18 0.33 -11.04
CA GLY A 207 10.97 0.63 -12.46
C GLY A 207 9.53 1.00 -12.87
N PRO A 208 8.49 0.28 -12.37
CA PRO A 208 7.09 0.60 -12.69
C PRO A 208 6.69 2.06 -12.42
N LEU A 209 7.25 2.73 -11.41
CA LEU A 209 6.98 4.13 -11.12
C LEU A 209 7.45 5.09 -12.24
N SER A 210 8.41 4.68 -13.06
CA SER A 210 9.01 5.51 -14.13
C SER A 210 8.49 5.18 -15.52
N GLU A 211 7.60 4.17 -15.66
CA GLU A 211 7.03 3.79 -16.94
C GLU A 211 6.01 4.82 -17.46
N ASP A 212 6.00 5.04 -18.77
CA ASP A 212 5.02 5.93 -19.41
C ASP A 212 3.56 5.47 -19.18
N ARG A 213 3.36 4.18 -18.92
CA ARG A 213 2.07 3.60 -18.57
C ARG A 213 1.59 4.10 -17.20
N PHE A 214 2.48 4.19 -16.21
CA PHE A 214 2.14 4.78 -14.93
C PHE A 214 1.92 6.29 -15.04
N LEU A 215 2.69 6.97 -15.90
CA LEU A 215 2.47 8.38 -16.18
C LEU A 215 1.09 8.62 -16.82
N LEU A 216 0.64 7.72 -17.72
CA LEU A 216 -0.72 7.76 -18.27
C LEU A 216 -1.78 7.62 -17.15
N PHE A 217 -1.58 6.66 -16.23
CA PHE A 217 -2.44 6.51 -15.05
C PHE A 217 -2.47 7.80 -14.21
N LEU A 218 -1.30 8.37 -13.88
CA LEU A 218 -1.20 9.59 -13.08
C LEU A 218 -1.89 10.80 -13.73
N LYS A 219 -1.82 10.95 -15.06
CA LYS A 219 -2.52 12.02 -15.78
C LYS A 219 -4.03 11.95 -15.59
N HIS A 220 -4.60 10.76 -15.71
CA HIS A 220 -6.03 10.56 -15.54
C HIS A 220 -6.45 10.66 -14.06
N TYR A 221 -5.61 10.19 -13.14
CA TYR A 221 -5.81 10.38 -11.71
C TYR A 221 -5.78 11.86 -11.33
N HIS A 222 -4.74 12.59 -11.75
CA HIS A 222 -4.53 14.00 -11.44
C HIS A 222 -5.65 14.90 -12.00
N ALA A 223 -6.21 14.56 -13.15
CA ALA A 223 -7.32 15.30 -13.76
C ALA A 223 -8.61 15.24 -12.92
N VAL A 224 -8.81 14.19 -12.12
CA VAL A 224 -9.98 14.00 -11.26
C VAL A 224 -9.69 14.47 -9.84
N TYR A 225 -8.58 14.04 -9.26
CA TYR A 225 -8.18 14.37 -7.90
C TYR A 225 -6.72 14.84 -7.90
N PRO A 226 -6.50 16.16 -8.02
CA PRO A 226 -5.18 16.72 -8.25
C PRO A 226 -4.14 16.31 -7.20
N LEU A 227 -2.97 15.89 -7.67
CA LEU A 227 -1.79 15.64 -6.85
C LEU A 227 -1.05 16.96 -6.62
N THR A 228 -0.37 17.08 -5.49
CA THR A 228 0.54 18.18 -5.22
C THR A 228 1.95 17.85 -5.71
N GLU A 229 2.77 18.87 -5.91
CA GLU A 229 4.19 18.70 -6.25
C GLU A 229 4.92 17.87 -5.17
N GLN A 230 4.63 18.14 -3.89
CA GLN A 230 5.21 17.43 -2.75
C GLN A 230 4.84 15.94 -2.74
N GLU A 231 3.59 15.60 -3.04
CA GLU A 231 3.17 14.19 -3.16
C GLU A 231 3.95 13.47 -4.27
N ILE A 232 4.15 14.12 -5.43
CA ILE A 232 4.90 13.54 -6.55
C ILE A 232 6.37 13.34 -6.16
N ARG A 233 6.99 14.34 -5.54
CA ARG A 233 8.38 14.27 -5.07
C ARG A 233 8.58 13.23 -3.98
N PHE A 234 7.54 12.87 -3.23
CA PHE A 234 7.59 11.87 -2.16
C PHE A 234 7.40 10.42 -2.65
N LEU A 235 7.09 10.17 -3.92
CA LEU A 235 6.89 8.81 -4.45
C LEU A 235 8.09 7.86 -4.26
N PRO A 236 9.35 8.28 -4.42
CA PRO A 236 10.50 7.41 -4.10
C PRO A 236 10.53 6.98 -2.64
N GLU A 237 10.06 7.83 -1.73
CA GLU A 237 10.02 7.54 -0.29
C GLU A 237 8.87 6.61 0.07
N VAL A 238 7.75 6.68 -0.64
CA VAL A 238 6.68 5.66 -0.56
C VAL A 238 7.25 4.27 -0.88
N TYR A 239 8.05 4.17 -1.94
CA TYR A 239 8.72 2.92 -2.28
C TYR A 239 9.77 2.52 -1.23
N ARG A 240 10.57 3.45 -0.70
CA ARG A 240 11.52 3.21 0.39
C ARG A 240 10.82 2.66 1.62
N PHE A 241 9.71 3.30 2.02
CA PHE A 241 8.89 2.83 3.13
C PHE A 241 8.33 1.42 2.87
N PHE A 242 7.85 1.17 1.65
CA PHE A 242 7.37 -0.15 1.25
C PHE A 242 8.44 -1.23 1.47
N ILE A 243 9.68 -0.98 1.04
CA ILE A 243 10.77 -1.94 1.22
C ILE A 243 11.11 -2.12 2.71
N LEU A 244 11.22 -1.04 3.48
CA LEU A 244 11.51 -1.11 4.92
C LEU A 244 10.42 -1.88 5.68
N LYS A 245 9.15 -1.54 5.43
CA LYS A 245 8.01 -2.10 6.16
C LYS A 245 7.66 -3.52 5.70
N TYR A 246 7.36 -3.70 4.42
CA TYR A 246 6.74 -4.93 3.93
C TYR A 246 7.74 -5.98 3.44
N VAL A 247 8.97 -5.59 3.11
CA VAL A 247 10.01 -6.54 2.71
C VAL A 247 10.93 -6.87 3.88
N ILE A 248 11.46 -5.87 4.58
CA ILE A 248 12.45 -6.10 5.65
C ILE A 248 11.78 -6.46 6.97
N MET A 249 10.82 -5.65 7.43
CA MET A 249 10.21 -5.86 8.74
C MET A 249 9.22 -7.03 8.75
N ASP A 250 8.26 -7.01 7.83
CA ASP A 250 7.14 -7.95 7.83
C ASP A 250 7.30 -9.10 6.84
N GLY A 251 8.29 -9.06 5.95
CA GLY A 251 8.39 -10.00 4.81
C GLY A 251 8.32 -11.48 5.21
N ARG A 252 8.89 -11.85 6.36
CA ARG A 252 8.84 -13.22 6.89
C ARG A 252 7.45 -13.67 7.33
N TYR A 253 6.51 -12.77 7.57
CA TYR A 253 5.14 -13.11 7.93
C TYR A 253 4.26 -13.33 6.71
N PHE A 254 4.60 -12.71 5.57
CA PHE A 254 3.83 -12.76 4.34
C PHE A 254 4.41 -13.70 3.29
N PHE A 255 5.74 -13.93 3.32
CA PHE A 255 6.41 -14.75 2.32
C PHE A 255 6.99 -16.02 2.92
N HIS A 256 6.97 -17.10 2.14
CA HIS A 256 7.72 -18.29 2.50
C HIS A 256 9.21 -17.93 2.69
N GLU A 257 9.89 -18.55 3.64
CA GLU A 257 11.27 -18.24 4.09
C GLU A 257 12.27 -18.02 2.95
N ILE A 258 12.21 -18.86 1.91
CA ILE A 258 13.09 -18.76 0.74
C ILE A 258 12.87 -17.43 0.00
N TYR A 259 11.60 -17.01 -0.17
CA TYR A 259 11.28 -15.75 -0.83
C TYR A 259 11.58 -14.55 0.05
N ALA A 260 11.27 -14.62 1.34
CA ALA A 260 11.61 -13.58 2.31
C ALA A 260 13.13 -13.30 2.30
N SER A 261 13.95 -14.33 2.41
CA SER A 261 15.41 -14.20 2.37
C SER A 261 15.94 -13.65 1.04
N LYS A 262 15.35 -14.06 -0.09
CA LYS A 262 15.69 -13.51 -1.41
C LYS A 262 15.37 -12.03 -1.48
N LEU A 263 14.14 -11.64 -1.11
CA LEU A 263 13.67 -10.25 -1.16
C LEU A 263 14.47 -9.33 -0.25
N GLN A 264 14.85 -9.80 0.94
CA GLN A 264 15.73 -9.04 1.83
C GLN A 264 17.11 -8.81 1.19
N LYS A 265 17.72 -9.80 0.57
CA LYS A 265 19.00 -9.63 -0.15
C LYS A 265 18.86 -8.64 -1.30
N GLU A 266 17.80 -8.75 -2.08
CA GLU A 266 17.50 -7.82 -3.18
C GLU A 266 17.23 -6.40 -2.68
N ALA A 267 16.65 -6.22 -1.49
CA ALA A 267 16.44 -4.91 -0.88
C ALA A 267 17.76 -4.14 -0.76
N TYR A 268 18.80 -4.78 -0.28
CA TYR A 268 20.10 -4.14 -0.08
C TYR A 268 20.95 -4.04 -1.36
N SER A 269 20.89 -5.05 -2.22
CA SER A 269 21.72 -5.10 -3.43
C SER A 269 21.12 -4.38 -4.63
N THR A 270 19.82 -4.19 -4.66
CA THR A 270 19.11 -3.72 -5.85
C THR A 270 18.09 -2.62 -5.54
N TYR A 271 17.18 -2.85 -4.56
CA TYR A 271 16.04 -1.95 -4.39
C TYR A 271 16.46 -0.60 -3.80
N PHE A 272 17.15 -0.56 -2.67
CA PHE A 272 17.63 0.69 -2.10
C PHE A 272 18.59 1.45 -3.02
N PRO A 273 19.60 0.81 -3.65
CA PRO A 273 20.47 1.52 -4.59
C PRO A 273 19.73 2.13 -5.79
N SER A 274 18.59 1.57 -6.18
CA SER A 274 17.84 2.07 -7.34
C SER A 274 16.96 3.29 -7.05
N ILE A 275 16.76 3.66 -5.79
CA ILE A 275 15.82 4.75 -5.43
C ILE A 275 16.28 6.09 -6.01
N GLU A 276 17.55 6.42 -5.89
CA GLU A 276 18.09 7.72 -6.31
C GLU A 276 18.05 7.93 -7.84
N SER A 277 18.08 6.87 -8.63
CA SER A 277 18.11 6.93 -10.10
C SER A 277 16.87 6.37 -10.78
N GLY A 278 16.01 5.71 -10.02
CA GLY A 278 14.88 4.93 -10.56
C GLY A 278 13.60 5.72 -10.77
N PHE A 279 13.54 6.97 -10.32
CA PHE A 279 12.36 7.83 -10.47
C PHE A 279 12.77 9.27 -10.80
N ASP A 280 12.16 9.84 -11.83
CA ASP A 280 12.36 11.21 -12.27
C ASP A 280 11.10 12.04 -11.95
N ALA A 281 11.13 12.74 -10.81
CA ALA A 281 10.04 13.58 -10.37
C ALA A 281 9.77 14.73 -11.33
N GLU A 282 10.82 15.34 -11.92
CA GLU A 282 10.68 16.47 -12.84
C GLU A 282 9.95 16.04 -14.12
N LYS A 283 10.28 14.86 -14.69
CA LYS A 283 9.54 14.30 -15.83
C LYS A 283 8.05 14.16 -15.52
N VAL A 284 7.71 13.67 -14.32
CA VAL A 284 6.31 13.50 -13.91
C VAL A 284 5.63 14.84 -13.73
N LEU A 285 6.25 15.79 -13.02
CA LEU A 285 5.72 17.14 -12.79
C LEU A 285 5.40 17.86 -14.11
N VAL A 286 6.39 17.95 -15.01
CA VAL A 286 6.19 18.56 -16.35
C VAL A 286 5.04 17.88 -17.10
N SER A 287 4.94 16.55 -17.01
CA SER A 287 3.88 15.79 -17.69
C SER A 287 2.50 16.02 -17.11
N LEU A 288 2.38 16.45 -15.86
CA LEU A 288 1.12 16.79 -15.17
C LEU A 288 0.80 18.29 -15.26
N GLY A 289 1.70 19.11 -15.80
CA GLY A 289 1.46 20.54 -16.04
C GLY A 289 1.91 21.47 -14.92
N PHE A 290 2.83 21.01 -14.05
CA PHE A 290 3.52 21.85 -13.07
C PHE A 290 4.61 22.70 -13.70
#